data_a0777ba0187204ba405456b75967de62
#
_entry.id   a0777ba0187204ba405456b75967de62
#
_cell.length_a   1.000
_cell.length_b   1.000
_cell.length_c   1.000
_cell.angle_alpha   90.00
_cell.angle_beta   90.00
_cell.angle_gamma   90.00
#
_symmetry.space_group_name_H-M   'P 1'
#
loop_
_entity.id
_entity.type
_entity.pdbx_description
1 polymer ?
#
loop_
_entity_poly.entity_id
_entity_poly.type
_entity_poly.pdbx_seq_one_letter_code
_entity_poly.pdbx_strand_id
1 'polypeptide(L)'
;DLNSTDMHSFIHPLSQAVPPCWESKSDWDIFRSLTKKFSEFAARHLPGKTTDVVALPLAHDSAAEIAQTRIADWIDGDIAPIPGVTMPSFKLVERDYANAYNQFISYGRVAREKGLGAHGTSYDVKDFYDELLAKARVERWDDVSYPSLRDAKDAADVVLRLATTTNGELAYRSYKNMERKVGLPLADLAEKSRSVRTSFKDLQAQPRRLINSPMWSGLMDDGRTYSPFTYNIERFVPWRTLTGRQHLYLDHPGYLQFGEHLPTYKPKPKPEHYADLNCSVADGKTLMLNYLTPHGKWHIHSTYGDNQRMTTLSRGCEPLWLNPDDARAIDVVDNDWVEVHNDHGVVVTRAA
;
A
#
# COMPACT_ATOMS: atom_id res chain seq x y z
N ASP A 1 12.49 -7.37 1.73
CA ASP A 1 11.09 -7.11 1.41
C ASP A 1 10.36 -8.41 1.08
N LEU A 2 9.05 -8.40 1.22
CA LEU A 2 8.16 -9.46 0.76
C LEU A 2 7.42 -8.97 -0.48
N ASN A 3 7.26 -9.84 -1.46
CA ASN A 3 6.53 -9.53 -2.66
C ASN A 3 5.43 -10.56 -2.91
N SER A 4 4.23 -10.07 -3.13
CA SER A 4 3.11 -10.81 -3.73
C SER A 4 2.45 -9.90 -4.75
N THR A 5 1.91 -10.47 -5.81
CA THR A 5 1.27 -9.68 -6.87
C THR A 5 -0.14 -10.17 -7.11
N ASP A 6 -0.98 -9.33 -7.69
CA ASP A 6 -2.31 -9.73 -8.15
C ASP A 6 -2.26 -10.69 -9.35
N MET A 7 -1.08 -10.84 -9.95
CA MET A 7 -0.84 -11.71 -11.10
C MET A 7 -0.65 -13.18 -10.73
N HIS A 8 -0.30 -13.48 -9.49
CA HIS A 8 -0.12 -14.84 -9.01
C HIS A 8 -0.36 -14.96 -7.50
N SER A 9 -0.65 -16.17 -7.05
CA SER A 9 -0.99 -16.50 -5.66
C SER A 9 0.22 -16.86 -4.79
N PHE A 10 1.42 -16.41 -5.14
CA PHE A 10 2.64 -16.74 -4.40
C PHE A 10 3.20 -15.51 -3.71
N ILE A 11 3.76 -15.73 -2.51
CA ILE A 11 4.58 -14.78 -1.79
C ILE A 11 6.03 -15.28 -1.81
N HIS A 12 6.95 -14.37 -2.02
CA HIS A 12 8.39 -14.63 -2.01
C HIS A 12 9.18 -13.44 -1.45
N PRO A 13 10.40 -13.63 -0.97
CA PRO A 13 11.24 -12.54 -0.52
C PRO A 13 11.91 -11.86 -1.71
N LEU A 14 12.08 -10.55 -1.63
CA LEU A 14 13.05 -9.81 -2.39
C LEU A 14 14.36 -9.78 -1.58
N SER A 15 15.15 -10.84 -1.76
CA SER A 15 16.43 -10.96 -1.06
C SER A 15 17.50 -10.15 -1.78
N GLN A 16 18.40 -9.59 -1.01
CA GLN A 16 19.57 -8.90 -1.54
C GLN A 16 20.43 -9.87 -2.36
N ALA A 17 20.65 -9.58 -3.63
CA ALA A 17 21.46 -10.39 -4.52
C ALA A 17 22.95 -10.05 -4.44
N VAL A 18 23.25 -8.76 -4.24
CA VAL A 18 24.61 -8.23 -4.09
C VAL A 18 24.63 -7.18 -2.97
N PRO A 19 25.78 -6.90 -2.36
CA PRO A 19 25.89 -5.79 -1.42
C PRO A 19 25.46 -4.48 -2.07
N PRO A 20 24.82 -3.56 -1.31
CA PRO A 20 24.50 -2.23 -1.84
C PRO A 20 25.77 -1.51 -2.32
N CYS A 21 25.65 -0.78 -3.43
CA CYS A 21 26.74 0.07 -3.91
C CYS A 21 26.83 1.33 -3.07
N TRP A 22 28.03 1.81 -2.87
CA TRP A 22 28.34 3.05 -2.13
C TRP A 22 27.71 3.09 -0.73
N GLU A 23 27.08 4.17 -0.39
CA GLU A 23 26.36 4.37 0.89
C GLU A 23 24.87 4.09 0.80
N SER A 24 24.43 3.43 -0.29
CA SER A 24 23.00 3.10 -0.45
C SER A 24 22.53 2.14 0.65
N LYS A 25 21.30 2.32 1.08
CA LYS A 25 20.66 1.54 2.15
C LYS A 25 19.25 1.15 1.74
N SER A 26 18.74 0.08 2.34
CA SER A 26 17.32 -0.23 2.24
C SER A 26 16.47 0.85 2.92
N ASP A 27 15.24 1.02 2.49
CA ASP A 27 14.29 1.95 3.12
C ASP A 27 14.18 1.67 4.63
N TRP A 28 14.17 0.40 5.03
CA TRP A 28 14.16 0.01 6.43
C TRP A 28 15.36 0.58 7.21
N ASP A 29 16.56 0.45 6.68
CA ASP A 29 17.76 0.96 7.31
C ASP A 29 17.84 2.49 7.31
N ILE A 30 17.31 3.13 6.27
CA ILE A 30 17.18 4.60 6.19
C ILE A 30 16.28 5.09 7.33
N PHE A 31 15.05 4.59 7.41
CA PHE A 31 14.10 5.02 8.44
C PHE A 31 14.54 4.64 9.86
N ARG A 32 15.15 3.47 10.03
CA ARG A 32 15.75 3.07 11.31
C ARG A 32 16.84 4.05 11.77
N SER A 33 17.70 4.45 10.83
CA SER A 33 18.79 5.40 11.14
C SER A 33 18.25 6.79 11.45
N LEU A 34 17.26 7.25 10.70
CA LEU A 34 16.56 8.51 10.93
C LEU A 34 15.89 8.52 12.30
N THR A 35 15.11 7.49 12.60
CA THR A 35 14.40 7.38 13.89
C THR A 35 15.36 7.34 15.06
N LYS A 36 16.51 6.64 14.92
CA LYS A 36 17.55 6.63 15.94
C LYS A 36 18.10 8.03 16.20
N LYS A 37 18.47 8.75 15.12
CA LYS A 37 18.96 10.13 15.25
C LYS A 37 17.90 11.07 15.81
N PHE A 38 16.68 10.93 15.36
CA PHE A 38 15.56 11.69 15.90
C PHE A 38 15.42 11.50 17.42
N SER A 39 15.43 10.24 17.89
CA SER A 39 15.35 9.95 19.34
C SER A 39 16.52 10.53 20.12
N GLU A 40 17.75 10.49 19.59
CA GLU A 40 18.92 11.11 20.21
C GLU A 40 18.77 12.63 20.36
N PHE A 41 18.21 13.31 19.35
CA PHE A 41 17.92 14.74 19.43
C PHE A 41 16.72 15.04 20.35
N ALA A 42 15.66 14.25 20.24
CA ALA A 42 14.49 14.40 21.11
C ALA A 42 14.85 14.27 22.60
N ALA A 43 15.72 13.34 22.96
CA ALA A 43 16.20 13.18 24.33
C ALA A 43 16.90 14.43 24.89
N ARG A 44 17.48 15.27 24.01
CA ARG A 44 18.16 16.51 24.40
C ARG A 44 17.25 17.73 24.40
N HIS A 45 16.34 17.80 23.42
CA HIS A 45 15.56 19.00 23.14
C HIS A 45 14.09 18.90 23.54
N LEU A 46 13.56 17.67 23.65
CA LEU A 46 12.19 17.35 24.04
C LEU A 46 12.19 16.29 25.14
N PRO A 47 12.83 16.55 26.28
CA PRO A 47 12.94 15.55 27.33
C PRO A 47 11.57 15.29 27.96
N GLY A 48 11.24 14.00 28.13
CA GLY A 48 9.99 13.57 28.69
C GLY A 48 8.86 13.52 27.67
N LYS A 49 7.63 13.47 28.16
CA LYS A 49 6.46 13.39 27.29
C LYS A 49 6.02 14.78 26.83
N THR A 50 5.73 14.89 25.54
CA THR A 50 5.22 16.09 24.90
C THR A 50 3.75 15.91 24.57
N THR A 51 2.94 16.91 24.85
CA THR A 51 1.51 16.92 24.48
C THR A 51 1.35 17.55 23.10
N ASP A 52 0.87 16.75 22.15
CA ASP A 52 0.59 17.17 20.76
C ASP A 52 -0.91 17.25 20.50
N VAL A 53 -1.29 18.16 19.61
CA VAL A 53 -2.62 18.22 19.02
C VAL A 53 -2.54 17.54 17.65
N VAL A 54 -3.20 16.43 17.51
CA VAL A 54 -3.17 15.64 16.26
C VAL A 54 -4.57 15.37 15.75
N ALA A 55 -4.71 15.21 14.44
CA ALA A 55 -5.94 14.67 13.87
C ALA A 55 -6.18 13.25 14.38
N LEU A 56 -7.43 12.87 14.60
CA LEU A 56 -7.79 11.58 15.22
C LEU A 56 -7.05 10.37 14.64
N PRO A 57 -6.87 10.21 13.32
CA PRO A 57 -6.09 9.10 12.75
C PRO A 57 -4.62 9.08 13.17
N LEU A 58 -4.07 10.22 13.57
CA LEU A 58 -2.67 10.37 14.01
C LEU A 58 -2.51 10.27 15.52
N ALA A 59 -3.58 9.99 16.27
CA ALA A 59 -3.56 9.85 17.72
C ALA A 59 -2.93 8.55 18.21
N HIS A 60 -2.39 7.73 17.32
CA HIS A 60 -1.85 6.40 17.59
C HIS A 60 -0.35 6.36 17.32
N ASP A 61 0.34 5.53 18.09
CA ASP A 61 1.80 5.40 18.01
C ASP A 61 2.28 4.40 16.95
N SER A 62 1.37 3.60 16.41
CA SER A 62 1.71 2.59 15.41
C SER A 62 0.66 2.46 14.31
N ALA A 63 1.09 1.97 13.16
CA ALA A 63 0.19 1.69 12.04
C ALA A 63 -0.89 0.64 12.40
N ALA A 64 -0.56 -0.32 13.25
CA ALA A 64 -1.52 -1.34 13.71
C ALA A 64 -2.64 -0.72 14.57
N GLU A 65 -2.34 0.30 15.35
CA GLU A 65 -3.34 1.05 16.12
C GLU A 65 -4.23 1.88 15.20
N ILE A 66 -3.63 2.60 14.26
CA ILE A 66 -4.37 3.40 13.26
C ILE A 66 -5.32 2.53 12.45
N ALA A 67 -4.88 1.36 11.99
CA ALA A 67 -5.69 0.45 11.19
C ALA A 67 -6.93 -0.08 11.93
N GLN A 68 -6.95 -0.05 13.24
CA GLN A 68 -8.08 -0.50 14.07
C GLN A 68 -8.98 0.62 14.55
N THR A 69 -8.58 1.86 14.33
CA THR A 69 -9.33 3.01 14.80
C THR A 69 -10.45 3.32 13.83
N ARG A 70 -11.66 3.44 14.35
CA ARG A 70 -12.76 4.09 13.65
C ARG A 70 -12.54 5.60 13.71
N ILE A 71 -12.71 6.28 12.59
CA ILE A 71 -12.90 7.72 12.56
C ILE A 71 -14.39 7.93 12.90
N ALA A 72 -14.70 7.94 14.20
CA ALA A 72 -16.06 7.90 14.71
C ALA A 72 -16.88 9.10 14.23
N ASP A 73 -16.27 10.26 14.17
CA ASP A 73 -16.97 11.53 13.99
C ASP A 73 -17.67 11.70 12.63
N TRP A 74 -17.18 11.02 11.59
CA TRP A 74 -17.79 11.07 10.26
C TRP A 74 -18.58 9.81 9.90
N ILE A 75 -18.14 8.66 10.38
CA ILE A 75 -18.72 7.37 10.02
C ILE A 75 -19.87 7.00 10.95
N ASP A 76 -19.77 7.33 12.24
CA ASP A 76 -20.77 7.00 13.23
C ASP A 76 -21.86 8.09 13.39
N GLY A 77 -21.78 9.17 12.61
CA GLY A 77 -22.88 10.14 12.49
C GLY A 77 -22.88 11.24 13.54
N ASP A 78 -21.84 11.37 14.36
CA ASP A 78 -21.73 12.44 15.37
C ASP A 78 -21.56 13.82 14.72
N ILE A 79 -20.96 13.88 13.53
CA ILE A 79 -20.76 15.09 12.76
C ILE A 79 -21.10 14.82 11.29
N ALA A 80 -21.99 15.60 10.71
CA ALA A 80 -22.25 15.53 9.28
C ALA A 80 -21.00 15.92 8.48
N PRO A 81 -20.53 15.08 7.54
CA PRO A 81 -19.39 15.44 6.68
C PRO A 81 -19.81 16.49 5.66
N ILE A 82 -19.60 17.75 6.00
CA ILE A 82 -19.85 18.87 5.09
C ILE A 82 -18.50 19.34 4.56
N PRO A 83 -18.19 19.14 3.27
CA PRO A 83 -16.91 19.55 2.68
C PRO A 83 -16.61 21.03 2.94
N GLY A 84 -15.42 21.32 3.42
CA GLY A 84 -14.97 22.67 3.75
C GLY A 84 -15.55 23.27 5.04
N VAL A 85 -16.44 22.57 5.74
CA VAL A 85 -17.10 23.04 6.99
C VAL A 85 -16.73 22.17 8.17
N THR A 86 -16.83 20.84 8.03
CA THR A 86 -16.44 19.91 9.09
C THR A 86 -15.01 19.45 8.89
N MET A 87 -14.25 19.38 9.97
CA MET A 87 -12.89 18.88 9.99
C MET A 87 -12.83 17.57 10.79
N PRO A 88 -11.84 16.71 10.53
CA PRO A 88 -11.56 15.60 11.41
C PRO A 88 -11.40 16.10 12.85
N SER A 89 -11.89 15.35 13.81
CA SER A 89 -11.68 15.67 15.22
C SER A 89 -10.20 15.69 15.54
N PHE A 90 -9.82 16.63 16.40
CA PHE A 90 -8.47 16.69 16.97
C PHE A 90 -8.47 16.03 18.34
N LYS A 91 -7.32 15.47 18.69
CA LYS A 91 -7.08 14.85 19.97
C LYS A 91 -5.76 15.32 20.56
N LEU A 92 -5.73 15.46 21.86
CA LEU A 92 -4.49 15.64 22.59
C LEU A 92 -3.88 14.26 22.85
N VAL A 93 -2.63 14.07 22.47
CA VAL A 93 -1.88 12.84 22.71
C VAL A 93 -0.55 13.17 23.41
N GLU A 94 -0.17 12.31 24.35
CA GLU A 94 1.17 12.35 24.90
C GLU A 94 2.10 11.52 24.02
N ARG A 95 3.24 12.09 23.65
CA ARG A 95 4.28 11.46 22.86
C ARG A 95 5.60 11.46 23.62
N ASP A 96 6.25 10.32 23.67
CA ASP A 96 7.64 10.17 24.11
C ASP A 96 8.56 10.08 22.90
N TYR A 97 8.94 11.21 22.38
CA TYR A 97 9.79 11.28 21.20
C TYR A 97 11.20 10.76 21.41
N ALA A 98 11.71 10.82 22.65
CA ALA A 98 13.00 10.21 23.00
C ALA A 98 12.97 8.69 22.85
N ASN A 99 11.79 8.08 22.96
CA ASN A 99 11.59 6.64 22.83
C ASN A 99 11.15 6.17 21.43
N ALA A 100 11.06 7.07 20.46
CA ALA A 100 10.60 6.74 19.11
C ALA A 100 11.41 5.63 18.43
N TYR A 101 12.71 5.54 18.68
CA TYR A 101 13.56 4.47 18.15
C TYR A 101 13.16 3.09 18.71
N ASN A 102 12.91 2.99 20.01
CA ASN A 102 12.50 1.73 20.64
C ASN A 102 11.14 1.27 20.07
N GLN A 103 10.21 2.20 19.87
CA GLN A 103 8.91 1.92 19.24
C GLN A 103 9.08 1.48 17.78
N PHE A 104 9.98 2.09 17.02
CA PHE A 104 10.24 1.73 15.63
C PHE A 104 10.79 0.30 15.49
N ILE A 105 11.71 -0.12 16.34
CA ILE A 105 12.36 -1.44 16.27
C ILE A 105 11.59 -2.56 16.98
N SER A 106 10.43 -2.28 17.53
CA SER A 106 9.63 -3.25 18.30
C SER A 106 8.17 -3.28 17.87
N TYR A 107 7.60 -4.47 17.82
CA TYR A 107 6.19 -4.63 17.50
C TYR A 107 5.33 -4.44 18.77
N GLY A 108 4.54 -3.38 18.78
CA GLY A 108 3.78 -2.94 19.95
C GLY A 108 2.76 -3.97 20.47
N ARG A 109 2.40 -3.87 21.74
CA ARG A 109 1.50 -4.83 22.43
C ARG A 109 0.02 -4.70 22.06
N VAL A 110 -0.37 -3.63 21.41
CA VAL A 110 -1.78 -3.41 21.04
C VAL A 110 -2.33 -4.56 20.20
N ALA A 111 -1.53 -5.09 19.28
CA ALA A 111 -1.91 -6.27 18.50
C ALA A 111 -2.19 -7.50 19.39
N ARG A 112 -1.39 -7.70 20.43
CA ARG A 112 -1.58 -8.78 21.42
C ARG A 112 -2.86 -8.60 22.25
N GLU A 113 -3.15 -7.36 22.62
CA GLU A 113 -4.27 -7.03 23.54
C GLU A 113 -5.60 -6.92 22.82
N LYS A 114 -5.60 -6.33 21.61
CA LYS A 114 -6.82 -6.02 20.86
C LYS A 114 -7.00 -6.86 19.60
N GLY A 115 -5.99 -7.65 19.23
CA GLY A 115 -5.96 -8.36 17.95
C GLY A 115 -5.60 -7.47 16.79
N LEU A 116 -5.69 -8.03 15.60
CA LEU A 116 -5.50 -7.33 14.32
C LEU A 116 -6.81 -7.29 13.54
N GLY A 117 -6.93 -6.34 12.62
CA GLY A 117 -8.13 -6.23 11.82
C GLY A 117 -7.88 -5.58 10.47
N ALA A 118 -8.62 -6.06 9.47
CA ALA A 118 -8.66 -5.49 8.14
C ALA A 118 -9.91 -5.98 7.40
N HIS A 119 -10.28 -5.31 6.32
CA HIS A 119 -11.41 -5.70 5.45
C HIS A 119 -12.74 -5.98 6.19
N GLY A 120 -13.01 -5.21 7.27
CA GLY A 120 -14.25 -5.34 8.05
C GLY A 120 -14.29 -6.50 9.03
N THR A 121 -13.20 -7.23 9.20
CA THR A 121 -13.06 -8.29 10.18
C THR A 121 -11.89 -8.03 11.13
N SER A 122 -11.90 -8.69 12.28
CA SER A 122 -10.80 -8.68 13.25
C SER A 122 -10.51 -10.09 13.72
N TYR A 123 -9.31 -10.33 14.22
CA TYR A 123 -8.89 -11.63 14.70
C TYR A 123 -7.87 -11.50 15.83
N ASP A 124 -7.98 -12.40 16.80
CA ASP A 124 -7.05 -12.50 17.93
C ASP A 124 -5.74 -13.11 17.46
N VAL A 125 -4.62 -12.52 17.88
CA VAL A 125 -3.26 -12.96 17.58
C VAL A 125 -2.42 -13.21 18.83
N LYS A 126 -3.03 -13.19 20.01
CA LYS A 126 -2.32 -13.24 21.29
C LYS A 126 -1.36 -14.42 21.39
N ASP A 127 -1.80 -15.61 21.05
CA ASP A 127 -0.99 -16.84 21.09
C ASP A 127 0.22 -16.77 20.12
N PHE A 128 0.03 -16.25 18.93
CA PHE A 128 1.11 -16.06 17.95
C PHE A 128 2.07 -14.94 18.34
N TYR A 129 1.56 -13.90 18.96
CA TYR A 129 2.41 -12.85 19.52
C TYR A 129 3.27 -13.40 20.67
N ASP A 130 2.68 -14.20 21.57
CA ASP A 130 3.39 -14.85 22.67
C ASP A 130 4.43 -15.87 22.12
N GLU A 131 4.12 -16.56 21.02
CA GLU A 131 5.08 -17.41 20.32
C GLU A 131 6.27 -16.61 19.75
N LEU A 132 6.03 -15.42 19.19
CA LEU A 132 7.09 -14.51 18.74
C LEU A 132 8.00 -14.11 19.91
N LEU A 133 7.43 -13.78 21.07
CA LEU A 133 8.23 -13.46 22.26
C LEU A 133 9.08 -14.64 22.76
N ALA A 134 8.61 -15.86 22.56
CA ALA A 134 9.31 -17.07 23.01
C ALA A 134 10.37 -17.57 22.03
N LYS A 135 10.16 -17.39 20.71
CA LYS A 135 10.97 -18.06 19.67
C LYS A 135 11.71 -17.11 18.72
N ALA A 136 11.28 -15.86 18.61
CA ALA A 136 11.90 -14.87 17.75
C ALA A 136 12.85 -13.97 18.55
N ARG A 137 13.51 -13.07 17.85
CA ARG A 137 14.29 -12.00 18.48
C ARG A 137 13.37 -11.02 19.20
N VAL A 138 13.78 -10.57 20.37
CA VAL A 138 13.01 -9.62 21.17
C VAL A 138 13.83 -8.37 21.49
N GLU A 139 13.14 -7.25 21.56
CA GLU A 139 13.61 -5.99 22.12
C GLU A 139 13.06 -5.82 23.54
N ARG A 140 13.81 -5.13 24.39
CA ARG A 140 13.37 -4.82 25.77
C ARG A 140 13.55 -3.35 26.06
N TRP A 141 12.47 -2.73 26.51
CA TRP A 141 12.47 -1.35 27.00
C TRP A 141 11.28 -1.16 27.94
N ASP A 142 11.38 -0.24 28.87
CA ASP A 142 10.38 -0.03 29.96
C ASP A 142 9.97 -1.34 30.66
N ASP A 143 10.98 -2.20 30.95
CA ASP A 143 10.79 -3.51 31.60
C ASP A 143 9.83 -4.48 30.86
N VAL A 144 9.57 -4.20 29.59
CA VAL A 144 8.69 -5.01 28.75
C VAL A 144 9.46 -5.60 27.57
N SER A 145 9.06 -6.80 27.17
CA SER A 145 9.57 -7.47 25.97
C SER A 145 8.61 -7.33 24.80
N TYR A 146 9.17 -7.10 23.60
CA TYR A 146 8.46 -6.94 22.35
C TYR A 146 9.10 -7.77 21.24
N PRO A 147 8.35 -8.31 20.27
CA PRO A 147 8.93 -8.86 19.06
C PRO A 147 9.79 -7.81 18.34
N SER A 148 11.00 -8.20 17.95
CA SER A 148 11.94 -7.30 17.28
C SER A 148 11.52 -6.98 15.84
N LEU A 149 11.66 -5.71 15.49
CA LEU A 149 11.60 -5.22 14.10
C LEU A 149 12.92 -4.54 13.71
N ARG A 150 14.02 -4.91 14.37
CA ARG A 150 15.31 -4.21 14.22
C ARG A 150 15.86 -4.25 12.81
N ASP A 151 15.60 -5.30 12.09
CA ASP A 151 15.97 -5.42 10.69
C ASP A 151 14.77 -5.87 9.83
N ALA A 152 14.90 -5.73 8.51
CA ALA A 152 13.84 -6.06 7.58
C ALA A 152 13.41 -7.54 7.62
N LYS A 153 14.31 -8.46 8.04
CA LYS A 153 13.97 -9.89 8.16
C LYS A 153 13.12 -10.15 9.39
N ASP A 154 13.44 -9.50 10.52
CA ASP A 154 12.62 -9.55 11.73
C ASP A 154 11.22 -9.05 11.44
N ALA A 155 11.12 -7.88 10.78
CA ALA A 155 9.83 -7.30 10.38
C ALA A 155 9.04 -8.21 9.44
N ALA A 156 9.70 -8.80 8.44
CA ALA A 156 9.09 -9.74 7.52
C ALA A 156 8.56 -10.99 8.25
N ASP A 157 9.31 -11.54 9.18
CA ASP A 157 8.87 -12.73 9.92
C ASP A 157 7.67 -12.44 10.83
N VAL A 158 7.65 -11.28 11.48
CA VAL A 158 6.49 -10.82 12.28
C VAL A 158 5.25 -10.70 11.39
N VAL A 159 5.36 -10.04 10.22
CA VAL A 159 4.25 -9.91 9.27
C VAL A 159 3.74 -11.28 8.82
N LEU A 160 4.63 -12.19 8.43
CA LEU A 160 4.24 -13.52 7.96
C LEU A 160 3.51 -14.33 9.03
N ARG A 161 3.94 -14.25 10.26
CA ARG A 161 3.33 -15.00 11.38
C ARG A 161 1.97 -14.45 11.81
N LEU A 162 1.75 -13.15 11.64
CA LEU A 162 0.54 -12.47 12.09
C LEU A 162 -0.46 -12.12 10.97
N ALA A 163 -0.11 -12.34 9.71
CA ALA A 163 -1.02 -12.09 8.58
C ALA A 163 -1.91 -13.29 8.26
N THR A 164 -3.15 -13.01 7.91
CA THR A 164 -4.13 -14.05 7.52
C THR A 164 -3.79 -14.74 6.20
N THR A 165 -3.00 -14.11 5.34
CA THR A 165 -2.59 -14.68 4.06
C THR A 165 -1.46 -15.70 4.15
N THR A 166 -0.80 -15.79 5.31
CA THR A 166 0.37 -16.64 5.55
C THR A 166 0.26 -17.49 6.81
N ASN A 167 -0.77 -17.24 7.62
CA ASN A 167 -1.12 -18.02 8.80
C ASN A 167 -2.58 -18.49 8.71
N GLY A 168 -2.77 -19.77 8.43
CA GLY A 168 -4.09 -20.35 8.19
C GLY A 168 -5.04 -20.34 9.38
N GLU A 169 -4.52 -20.44 10.60
CA GLU A 169 -5.36 -20.28 11.79
C GLU A 169 -5.92 -18.87 11.91
N LEU A 170 -5.11 -17.85 11.59
CA LEU A 170 -5.57 -16.47 11.58
C LEU A 170 -6.56 -16.18 10.44
N ALA A 171 -6.36 -16.81 9.28
CA ALA A 171 -7.34 -16.77 8.19
C ALA A 171 -8.70 -17.34 8.66
N TYR A 172 -8.67 -18.48 9.30
CA TYR A 172 -9.86 -19.13 9.86
C TYR A 172 -10.56 -18.25 10.91
N ARG A 173 -9.81 -17.72 11.90
CA ARG A 173 -10.34 -16.80 12.92
C ARG A 173 -10.97 -15.57 12.31
N SER A 174 -10.34 -15.01 11.28
CA SER A 174 -10.81 -13.84 10.56
C SER A 174 -12.15 -14.11 9.87
N TYR A 175 -12.28 -15.24 9.15
CA TYR A 175 -13.56 -15.65 8.58
C TYR A 175 -14.63 -15.95 9.66
N LYS A 176 -14.25 -16.61 10.75
CA LYS A 176 -15.18 -16.84 11.88
C LYS A 176 -15.70 -15.54 12.49
N ASN A 177 -14.89 -14.50 12.57
CA ASN A 177 -15.35 -13.20 13.00
C ASN A 177 -16.31 -12.57 11.97
N MET A 178 -16.01 -12.70 10.68
CA MET A 178 -16.86 -12.21 9.60
C MET A 178 -18.21 -12.94 9.58
N GLU A 179 -18.23 -14.27 9.74
CA GLU A 179 -19.47 -15.06 9.85
C GLU A 179 -20.43 -14.50 10.90
N ARG A 180 -19.90 -14.16 12.08
CA ARG A 180 -20.70 -13.58 13.17
C ARG A 180 -21.33 -12.23 12.82
N LYS A 181 -20.67 -11.48 11.97
CA LYS A 181 -21.14 -10.14 11.54
C LYS A 181 -22.16 -10.20 10.41
N VAL A 182 -21.98 -11.13 9.47
CA VAL A 182 -22.80 -11.17 8.25
C VAL A 182 -23.83 -12.30 8.25
N GLY A 183 -23.73 -13.26 9.17
CA GLY A 183 -24.68 -14.39 9.28
C GLY A 183 -24.52 -15.46 8.18
N LEU A 184 -23.39 -15.48 7.47
CA LEU A 184 -23.13 -16.42 6.38
C LEU A 184 -21.94 -17.32 6.71
N PRO A 185 -21.93 -18.61 6.30
CA PRO A 185 -20.80 -19.50 6.52
C PRO A 185 -19.63 -19.14 5.59
N LEU A 186 -18.45 -18.93 6.14
CA LEU A 186 -17.25 -18.47 5.41
C LEU A 186 -15.96 -19.19 5.83
N ALA A 187 -15.91 -19.77 7.03
CA ALA A 187 -14.68 -20.30 7.59
C ALA A 187 -14.18 -21.53 6.83
N ASP A 188 -15.02 -22.24 6.11
CA ASP A 188 -14.68 -23.34 5.23
C ASP A 188 -13.69 -22.91 4.12
N LEU A 189 -13.71 -21.62 3.72
CA LEU A 189 -12.78 -21.05 2.77
C LEU A 189 -11.31 -21.11 3.24
N ALA A 190 -11.05 -21.17 4.54
CA ALA A 190 -9.71 -21.29 5.11
C ALA A 190 -9.43 -22.64 5.79
N GLU A 191 -10.43 -23.53 5.93
CA GLU A 191 -10.30 -24.76 6.72
C GLU A 191 -9.15 -25.65 6.26
N LYS A 192 -9.02 -25.88 4.95
CA LYS A 192 -7.95 -26.73 4.38
C LYS A 192 -6.55 -26.18 4.66
N SER A 193 -6.42 -24.87 4.77
CA SER A 193 -5.15 -24.19 5.00
C SER A 193 -4.89 -23.89 6.47
N ARG A 194 -5.77 -24.28 7.38
CA ARG A 194 -5.76 -23.86 8.79
C ARG A 194 -4.45 -24.22 9.52
N SER A 195 -3.81 -25.33 9.16
CA SER A 195 -2.53 -25.74 9.75
C SER A 195 -1.31 -25.06 9.13
N VAL A 196 -1.47 -24.37 8.00
CA VAL A 196 -0.35 -23.75 7.27
C VAL A 196 0.20 -22.58 8.08
N ARG A 197 1.52 -22.56 8.22
CA ARG A 197 2.31 -21.47 8.83
C ARG A 197 3.47 -21.18 7.91
N THR A 198 3.66 -19.92 7.59
CA THR A 198 4.78 -19.47 6.74
C THR A 198 5.69 -18.58 7.56
N SER A 199 6.96 -18.92 7.59
CA SER A 199 8.03 -18.11 8.18
C SER A 199 8.90 -17.50 7.08
N PHE A 200 9.70 -16.50 7.43
CA PHE A 200 10.66 -15.92 6.49
C PHE A 200 11.68 -16.98 5.99
N LYS A 201 12.07 -17.91 6.85
CA LYS A 201 12.95 -19.03 6.48
C LYS A 201 12.33 -19.91 5.39
N ASP A 202 11.01 -20.15 5.46
CA ASP A 202 10.31 -20.95 4.43
C ASP A 202 10.34 -20.25 3.08
N LEU A 203 10.17 -18.92 3.07
CA LEU A 203 10.21 -18.12 1.85
C LEU A 203 11.61 -18.05 1.23
N GLN A 204 12.65 -18.06 2.06
CA GLN A 204 14.03 -18.12 1.57
C GLN A 204 14.34 -19.45 0.87
N ALA A 205 13.69 -20.54 1.27
CA ALA A 205 13.84 -21.83 0.64
C ALA A 205 13.10 -21.91 -0.71
N GLN A 206 11.87 -21.42 -0.75
CA GLN A 206 11.05 -21.35 -1.97
C GLN A 206 9.82 -20.46 -1.77
N PRO A 207 9.24 -19.90 -2.85
CA PRO A 207 7.96 -19.20 -2.78
C PRO A 207 6.88 -20.05 -2.11
N ARG A 208 5.99 -19.42 -1.35
CA ARG A 208 4.85 -20.07 -0.72
C ARG A 208 3.54 -19.53 -1.29
N ARG A 209 2.55 -20.41 -1.39
CA ARG A 209 1.22 -20.01 -1.81
C ARG A 209 0.53 -19.21 -0.70
N LEU A 210 -0.14 -18.13 -1.08
CA LEU A 210 -0.97 -17.36 -0.18
C LEU A 210 -2.22 -18.17 0.21
N ILE A 211 -2.69 -17.92 1.42
CA ILE A 211 -3.89 -18.57 1.98
C ILE A 211 -5.12 -17.71 1.65
N ASN A 212 -6.22 -18.36 1.30
CA ASN A 212 -7.50 -17.71 1.18
C ASN A 212 -7.92 -17.09 2.52
N SER A 213 -8.16 -15.80 2.52
CA SER A 213 -8.52 -15.03 3.71
C SER A 213 -9.38 -13.84 3.30
N PRO A 214 -10.00 -13.10 4.24
CA PRO A 214 -10.70 -11.87 3.88
C PRO A 214 -9.84 -10.83 3.17
N MET A 215 -8.52 -10.87 3.35
CA MET A 215 -7.57 -9.98 2.66
C MET A 215 -7.26 -10.42 1.24
N TRP A 216 -7.38 -11.71 0.95
CA TRP A 216 -7.12 -12.27 -0.38
C TRP A 216 -8.03 -13.49 -0.58
N SER A 217 -9.28 -13.24 -0.94
CA SER A 217 -10.31 -14.27 -0.93
C SER A 217 -10.48 -15.03 -2.25
N GLY A 218 -9.75 -14.68 -3.28
CA GLY A 218 -9.84 -15.33 -4.60
C GLY A 218 -8.98 -16.57 -4.78
N LEU A 219 -8.16 -16.94 -3.78
CA LEU A 219 -7.21 -18.04 -3.88
C LEU A 219 -7.89 -19.38 -3.62
N MET A 220 -7.89 -20.23 -4.62
CA MET A 220 -8.53 -21.56 -4.56
C MET A 220 -7.50 -22.68 -4.77
N ASP A 221 -7.67 -23.78 -4.03
CA ASP A 221 -6.73 -24.89 -4.03
C ASP A 221 -7.17 -26.08 -4.90
N ASP A 222 -8.43 -26.14 -5.30
CA ASP A 222 -9.05 -27.32 -5.91
C ASP A 222 -9.15 -27.25 -7.44
N GLY A 223 -8.14 -26.72 -8.12
CA GLY A 223 -8.16 -26.61 -9.59
C GLY A 223 -9.15 -25.58 -10.13
N ARG A 224 -9.78 -24.79 -9.27
CA ARG A 224 -10.66 -23.69 -9.67
C ARG A 224 -9.83 -22.51 -10.19
N THR A 225 -10.39 -21.83 -11.17
CA THR A 225 -9.83 -20.57 -11.66
C THR A 225 -9.85 -19.52 -10.54
N TYR A 226 -8.81 -18.69 -10.46
CA TYR A 226 -8.78 -17.54 -9.57
C TYR A 226 -9.99 -16.63 -9.84
N SER A 227 -10.74 -16.33 -8.80
CA SER A 227 -11.83 -15.37 -8.83
C SER A 227 -11.62 -14.36 -7.70
N PRO A 228 -11.32 -13.10 -8.00
CA PRO A 228 -11.16 -12.08 -6.96
C PRO A 228 -12.47 -11.90 -6.20
N PHE A 229 -12.34 -11.55 -4.92
CA PHE A 229 -13.48 -11.26 -4.05
C PHE A 229 -14.46 -12.42 -3.88
N THR A 230 -13.97 -13.65 -3.79
CA THR A 230 -14.80 -14.87 -3.67
C THR A 230 -15.90 -14.75 -2.62
N TYR A 231 -15.61 -14.23 -1.42
CA TYR A 231 -16.62 -14.12 -0.38
C TYR A 231 -17.72 -13.10 -0.72
N ASN A 232 -17.44 -12.07 -1.51
CA ASN A 232 -18.47 -11.14 -1.99
C ASN A 232 -19.28 -11.74 -3.16
N ILE A 233 -18.58 -12.34 -4.13
CA ILE A 233 -19.18 -12.80 -5.39
C ILE A 233 -19.87 -14.15 -5.21
N GLU A 234 -19.23 -15.12 -4.56
CA GLU A 234 -19.73 -16.50 -4.45
C GLU A 234 -20.50 -16.75 -3.15
N ARG A 235 -20.18 -16.02 -2.08
CA ARG A 235 -20.83 -16.16 -0.78
C ARG A 235 -21.77 -15.02 -0.43
N PHE A 236 -21.93 -14.05 -1.35
CA PHE A 236 -22.87 -12.92 -1.23
C PHE A 236 -22.67 -12.05 0.01
N VAL A 237 -21.45 -12.00 0.55
CA VAL A 237 -21.12 -11.08 1.65
C VAL A 237 -21.27 -9.65 1.11
N PRO A 238 -22.02 -8.77 1.77
CA PRO A 238 -22.19 -7.39 1.33
C PRO A 238 -20.86 -6.66 1.19
N TRP A 239 -20.75 -5.80 0.19
CA TRP A 239 -19.65 -4.89 0.04
C TRP A 239 -19.63 -3.87 1.17
N ARG A 240 -18.45 -3.37 1.50
CA ARG A 240 -18.28 -2.35 2.54
C ARG A 240 -18.65 -0.96 2.04
N THR A 241 -19.81 -0.84 1.48
CA THR A 241 -20.43 0.38 0.99
C THR A 241 -21.72 0.62 1.76
N LEU A 242 -22.27 1.81 1.70
CA LEU A 242 -23.51 2.16 2.41
C LEU A 242 -24.68 1.23 2.05
N THR A 243 -24.78 0.80 0.81
CA THR A 243 -25.84 -0.08 0.31
C THR A 243 -25.49 -1.57 0.35
N GLY A 244 -24.24 -1.93 0.69
CA GLY A 244 -23.73 -3.29 0.61
C GLY A 244 -23.45 -3.76 -0.82
N ARG A 245 -23.55 -2.88 -1.83
CA ARG A 245 -23.36 -3.18 -3.25
C ARG A 245 -22.24 -2.33 -3.84
N GLN A 246 -21.73 -2.70 -4.99
CA GLN A 246 -20.89 -1.81 -5.77
C GLN A 246 -21.72 -0.64 -6.30
N HIS A 247 -21.18 0.56 -6.18
CA HIS A 247 -21.85 1.77 -6.63
C HIS A 247 -21.35 2.15 -8.02
N LEU A 248 -22.27 2.15 -8.99
CA LEU A 248 -22.06 2.74 -10.32
C LEU A 248 -22.57 4.17 -10.37
N TYR A 249 -23.43 4.52 -9.45
CA TYR A 249 -24.01 5.86 -9.30
C TYR A 249 -23.78 6.32 -7.85
N LEU A 250 -23.26 7.54 -7.70
CA LEU A 250 -22.95 8.15 -6.41
C LEU A 250 -23.91 9.32 -6.17
N ASP A 251 -24.94 9.12 -5.37
CA ASP A 251 -25.93 10.15 -5.03
C ASP A 251 -25.47 11.07 -3.86
N HIS A 252 -24.17 11.18 -3.69
CA HIS A 252 -23.58 12.10 -2.73
C HIS A 252 -23.67 13.54 -3.22
N PRO A 253 -24.12 14.53 -2.40
CA PRO A 253 -24.32 15.92 -2.82
C PRO A 253 -23.11 16.53 -3.53
N GLY A 254 -21.91 16.30 -3.06
CA GLY A 254 -20.69 16.81 -3.69
C GLY A 254 -20.47 16.26 -5.11
N TYR A 255 -20.68 14.95 -5.31
CA TYR A 255 -20.56 14.36 -6.65
C TYR A 255 -21.66 14.84 -7.59
N LEU A 256 -22.89 14.99 -7.09
CA LEU A 256 -24.00 15.55 -7.87
C LEU A 256 -23.72 16.98 -8.30
N GLN A 257 -23.21 17.80 -7.39
CA GLN A 257 -22.90 19.22 -7.66
C GLN A 257 -21.86 19.38 -8.78
N PHE A 258 -20.86 18.51 -8.82
CA PHE A 258 -19.79 18.54 -9.85
C PHE A 258 -20.08 17.69 -11.08
N GLY A 259 -21.23 17.04 -11.15
CA GLY A 259 -21.56 16.14 -12.28
C GLY A 259 -20.70 14.87 -12.32
N GLU A 260 -20.07 14.48 -11.20
CA GLU A 260 -19.19 13.32 -11.08
C GLU A 260 -19.87 12.09 -10.48
N HIS A 261 -21.19 12.12 -10.38
CA HIS A 261 -22.01 11.08 -9.77
C HIS A 261 -22.12 9.79 -10.60
N LEU A 262 -21.81 9.86 -11.88
CA LEU A 262 -21.82 8.72 -12.81
C LEU A 262 -20.55 8.73 -13.66
N PRO A 263 -19.83 7.60 -13.77
CA PRO A 263 -18.71 7.50 -14.70
C PRO A 263 -19.20 7.69 -16.13
N THR A 264 -18.86 8.81 -16.73
CA THR A 264 -19.20 9.15 -18.10
C THR A 264 -17.96 9.51 -18.88
N TYR A 265 -17.99 9.25 -20.19
CA TYR A 265 -16.92 9.73 -21.05
C TYR A 265 -16.89 11.27 -21.03
N LYS A 266 -15.73 11.81 -20.74
CA LYS A 266 -15.44 13.23 -20.90
C LYS A 266 -14.41 13.40 -22.00
N PRO A 267 -14.68 14.27 -23.00
CA PRO A 267 -13.71 14.51 -24.06
C PRO A 267 -12.42 15.11 -23.47
N LYS A 268 -11.31 14.86 -24.14
CA LYS A 268 -10.05 15.49 -23.79
C LYS A 268 -10.22 17.01 -23.81
N PRO A 269 -9.53 17.74 -22.93
CA PRO A 269 -9.43 19.18 -23.07
C PRO A 269 -8.88 19.52 -24.46
N LYS A 270 -9.50 20.49 -25.13
CA LYS A 270 -9.05 20.94 -26.44
C LYS A 270 -7.88 21.93 -26.28
N PRO A 271 -7.02 22.07 -27.29
CA PRO A 271 -5.95 23.06 -27.29
C PRO A 271 -6.41 24.48 -26.95
N GLU A 272 -7.62 24.85 -27.36
CA GLU A 272 -8.20 26.17 -27.05
C GLU A 272 -8.43 26.43 -25.56
N HIS A 273 -8.52 25.36 -24.76
CA HIS A 273 -8.62 25.48 -23.28
C HIS A 273 -7.29 25.86 -22.62
N TYR A 274 -6.20 25.80 -23.40
CA TYR A 274 -4.83 26.12 -22.96
C TYR A 274 -4.27 27.29 -23.79
N ALA A 275 -5.14 28.21 -24.21
CA ALA A 275 -4.76 29.33 -25.09
C ALA A 275 -3.65 30.24 -24.52
N ASP A 276 -3.46 30.22 -23.21
CA ASP A 276 -2.39 30.96 -22.54
C ASP A 276 -1.02 30.22 -22.57
N LEU A 277 -1.00 28.96 -22.99
CA LEU A 277 0.25 28.23 -23.22
C LEU A 277 0.83 28.68 -24.56
N ASN A 278 1.89 29.47 -24.53
CA ASN A 278 2.66 29.86 -25.71
C ASN A 278 3.37 28.67 -26.36
N CYS A 279 2.61 27.77 -26.96
CA CYS A 279 3.16 26.76 -27.84
C CYS A 279 3.37 27.38 -29.23
N SER A 280 4.45 28.12 -29.40
CA SER A 280 4.85 28.58 -30.71
C SER A 280 5.35 27.39 -31.52
N VAL A 281 4.55 26.97 -32.49
CA VAL A 281 4.98 26.06 -33.56
C VAL A 281 5.91 26.83 -34.47
N ALA A 282 7.21 26.83 -34.19
CA ALA A 282 8.15 27.74 -34.85
C ALA A 282 8.57 27.29 -36.25
N ASP A 283 8.42 25.99 -36.63
CA ASP A 283 9.01 25.46 -37.86
C ASP A 283 8.29 24.28 -38.50
N GLY A 284 7.06 23.98 -38.09
CA GLY A 284 6.31 22.83 -38.60
C GLY A 284 6.74 21.46 -38.05
N LYS A 285 7.69 21.44 -37.11
CA LYS A 285 8.19 20.23 -36.45
C LYS A 285 7.71 20.07 -35.03
N THR A 286 6.78 20.90 -34.58
CA THR A 286 6.24 20.88 -33.24
C THR A 286 4.74 20.57 -33.29
N LEU A 287 4.30 19.67 -32.40
CA LEU A 287 2.90 19.27 -32.29
C LEU A 287 2.44 19.29 -30.84
N MET A 288 1.31 19.92 -30.58
CA MET A 288 0.70 19.89 -29.26
C MET A 288 -0.12 18.63 -29.08
N LEU A 289 0.23 17.84 -28.08
CA LEU A 289 -0.42 16.56 -27.78
C LEU A 289 -0.85 16.48 -26.30
N ASN A 290 -1.87 15.68 -26.04
CA ASN A 290 -2.18 15.27 -24.67
C ASN A 290 -1.16 14.24 -24.22
N TYR A 291 -0.40 14.57 -23.17
CA TYR A 291 0.59 13.68 -22.60
C TYR A 291 -0.01 12.77 -21.53
N LEU A 292 0.23 11.48 -21.67
CA LEU A 292 -0.17 10.45 -20.71
C LEU A 292 1.06 9.83 -20.06
N THR A 293 0.99 9.56 -18.78
CA THR A 293 2.07 8.93 -18.00
C THR A 293 1.64 7.55 -17.48
N PRO A 294 1.43 6.56 -18.36
CA PRO A 294 1.14 5.19 -17.92
C PRO A 294 2.36 4.57 -17.25
N HIS A 295 2.18 3.42 -16.63
CA HIS A 295 3.30 2.61 -16.14
C HIS A 295 4.22 2.21 -17.30
N GLY A 296 5.52 2.33 -17.10
CA GLY A 296 6.52 1.89 -18.07
C GLY A 296 6.43 0.37 -18.30
N LYS A 297 6.63 -0.06 -19.54
CA LYS A 297 6.53 -1.48 -19.92
C LYS A 297 7.59 -2.36 -19.24
N TRP A 298 8.76 -1.79 -18.96
CA TRP A 298 9.94 -2.53 -18.50
C TRP A 298 10.37 -2.17 -17.09
N HIS A 299 9.63 -1.29 -16.41
CA HIS A 299 9.94 -0.77 -15.09
C HIS A 299 8.73 -0.91 -14.15
N ILE A 300 9.02 -0.89 -12.85
CA ILE A 300 8.02 -0.67 -11.81
C ILE A 300 8.43 0.58 -11.07
N HIS A 301 7.89 1.71 -11.45
CA HIS A 301 8.39 3.03 -11.06
C HIS A 301 9.89 3.16 -11.39
N SER A 302 10.76 3.45 -10.41
CA SER A 302 12.22 3.46 -10.62
C SER A 302 12.88 2.08 -10.55
N THR A 303 12.16 1.04 -10.12
CA THR A 303 12.71 -0.32 -10.02
C THR A 303 12.99 -0.87 -11.42
N TYR A 304 14.18 -1.42 -11.59
CA TYR A 304 14.75 -1.93 -12.84
C TYR A 304 15.17 -0.86 -13.85
N GLY A 305 15.00 0.44 -13.60
CA GLY A 305 15.40 1.52 -14.50
C GLY A 305 16.92 1.61 -14.70
N ASP A 306 17.68 1.16 -13.72
CA ASP A 306 19.15 1.07 -13.74
C ASP A 306 19.67 -0.30 -14.18
N ASN A 307 18.80 -1.27 -14.45
CA ASN A 307 19.22 -2.58 -14.93
C ASN A 307 19.57 -2.53 -16.41
N GLN A 308 20.84 -2.82 -16.75
CA GLN A 308 21.36 -2.73 -18.11
C GLN A 308 20.53 -3.51 -19.15
N ARG A 309 20.00 -4.69 -18.81
CA ARG A 309 19.16 -5.46 -19.73
C ARG A 309 17.81 -4.80 -19.96
N MET A 310 17.19 -4.28 -18.91
CA MET A 310 15.93 -3.54 -19.04
C MET A 310 16.12 -2.24 -19.80
N THR A 311 17.20 -1.51 -19.52
CA THR A 311 17.58 -0.30 -20.27
C THR A 311 17.80 -0.60 -21.77
N THR A 312 18.40 -1.74 -22.10
CA THR A 312 18.55 -2.17 -23.50
C THR A 312 17.18 -2.41 -24.15
N LEU A 313 16.24 -3.04 -23.45
CA LEU A 313 14.88 -3.27 -23.96
C LEU A 313 14.08 -1.97 -24.14
N SER A 314 14.36 -0.97 -23.33
CA SER A 314 13.76 0.37 -23.40
C SER A 314 14.60 1.38 -24.22
N ARG A 315 15.47 0.91 -25.12
CA ARG A 315 16.28 1.74 -26.03
C ARG A 315 17.23 2.71 -25.32
N GLY A 316 17.62 2.40 -24.10
CA GLY A 316 18.50 3.22 -23.28
C GLY A 316 17.82 4.37 -22.52
N CYS A 317 16.50 4.52 -22.65
CA CYS A 317 15.69 5.55 -21.97
C CYS A 317 14.23 5.09 -21.86
N GLU A 318 13.37 5.88 -21.23
CA GLU A 318 11.91 5.71 -21.33
C GLU A 318 11.44 6.24 -22.70
N PRO A 319 10.98 5.40 -23.63
CA PRO A 319 10.56 5.84 -24.94
C PRO A 319 9.22 6.57 -24.89
N LEU A 320 9.06 7.55 -25.76
CA LEU A 320 7.79 8.24 -25.99
C LEU A 320 6.99 7.51 -27.06
N TRP A 321 5.84 6.96 -26.69
CA TRP A 321 4.93 6.33 -27.62
C TRP A 321 4.10 7.39 -28.33
N LEU A 322 4.22 7.48 -29.65
CA LEU A 322 3.51 8.41 -30.50
C LEU A 322 2.51 7.69 -31.41
N ASN A 323 1.40 8.35 -31.71
CA ASN A 323 0.56 7.92 -32.81
C ASN A 323 1.34 8.06 -34.13
N PRO A 324 1.32 7.04 -35.02
CA PRO A 324 2.08 7.11 -36.28
C PRO A 324 1.69 8.27 -37.19
N ASP A 325 0.42 8.73 -37.16
CA ASP A 325 -0.02 9.87 -37.96
C ASP A 325 0.54 11.19 -37.39
N ASP A 326 0.54 11.33 -36.06
CA ASP A 326 1.12 12.48 -35.37
C ASP A 326 2.64 12.54 -35.61
N ALA A 327 3.33 11.40 -35.52
CA ALA A 327 4.77 11.31 -35.80
C ALA A 327 5.09 11.75 -37.25
N ARG A 328 4.32 11.28 -38.22
CA ARG A 328 4.48 11.69 -39.62
C ARG A 328 4.24 13.19 -39.85
N ALA A 329 3.29 13.78 -39.10
CA ALA A 329 2.99 15.19 -39.23
C ALA A 329 4.16 16.11 -38.87
N ILE A 330 5.08 15.63 -38.06
CA ILE A 330 6.33 16.36 -37.65
C ILE A 330 7.62 15.72 -38.15
N ASP A 331 7.49 14.82 -39.13
CA ASP A 331 8.63 14.12 -39.76
C ASP A 331 9.52 13.33 -38.79
N VAL A 332 8.88 12.69 -37.77
CA VAL A 332 9.54 11.85 -36.80
C VAL A 332 9.37 10.38 -37.16
N VAL A 333 10.47 9.64 -37.14
CA VAL A 333 10.50 8.19 -37.35
C VAL A 333 10.87 7.46 -36.06
N ASP A 334 10.61 6.14 -36.02
CA ASP A 334 10.95 5.29 -34.91
C ASP A 334 12.41 5.45 -34.49
N ASN A 335 12.64 5.62 -33.21
CA ASN A 335 13.96 5.82 -32.60
C ASN A 335 14.61 7.21 -32.78
N ASP A 336 13.92 8.17 -33.35
CA ASP A 336 14.41 9.57 -33.37
C ASP A 336 14.39 10.17 -31.95
N TRP A 337 15.28 11.12 -31.73
CA TRP A 337 15.26 11.94 -30.53
C TRP A 337 14.18 13.00 -30.64
N VAL A 338 13.32 13.06 -29.62
CA VAL A 338 12.27 14.06 -29.51
C VAL A 338 12.34 14.79 -28.18
N GLU A 339 12.00 16.04 -28.20
CA GLU A 339 11.88 16.88 -27.02
C GLU A 339 10.41 17.02 -26.66
N VAL A 340 10.07 16.73 -25.41
CA VAL A 340 8.75 16.95 -24.82
C VAL A 340 8.87 18.02 -23.76
N HIS A 341 8.14 19.11 -23.90
CA HIS A 341 8.21 20.22 -22.97
C HIS A 341 6.85 20.79 -22.60
N ASN A 342 6.80 21.45 -21.46
CA ASN A 342 5.70 22.29 -20.99
C ASN A 342 6.28 23.41 -20.12
N ASP A 343 5.39 24.22 -19.50
CA ASP A 343 5.82 25.34 -18.65
C ASP A 343 6.63 24.92 -17.39
N HIS A 344 6.64 23.64 -17.05
CA HIS A 344 7.32 23.12 -15.85
C HIS A 344 8.64 22.43 -16.14
N GLY A 345 8.89 22.05 -17.38
CA GLY A 345 10.12 21.35 -17.71
C GLY A 345 10.17 20.73 -19.10
N VAL A 346 11.31 20.12 -19.36
CA VAL A 346 11.67 19.50 -20.62
C VAL A 346 12.19 18.08 -20.38
N VAL A 347 11.80 17.16 -21.24
CA VAL A 347 12.33 15.80 -21.30
C VAL A 347 12.74 15.50 -22.73
N VAL A 348 13.94 14.95 -22.91
CA VAL A 348 14.44 14.47 -24.20
C VAL A 348 14.48 12.95 -24.17
N THR A 349 13.83 12.34 -25.14
CA THR A 349 13.72 10.87 -25.21
C THR A 349 13.60 10.39 -26.66
N ARG A 350 13.51 9.07 -26.85
CA ARG A 350 13.34 8.48 -28.18
C ARG A 350 11.87 8.22 -28.48
N ALA A 351 11.48 8.52 -29.71
CA ALA A 351 10.17 8.16 -30.25
C ALA A 351 10.04 6.64 -30.43
N ALA A 352 8.82 6.08 -30.19
CA ALA A 352 8.48 4.69 -30.38
C ALA A 352 7.05 4.52 -30.94
#